data_6cebe392d7d96b5294b146546a116ca4
#
_entry.id   6cebe392d7d96b5294b146546a116ca4
#
_cell.length_a   1.000
_cell.length_b   1.000
_cell.length_c   1.000
_cell.angle_alpha   90.00
_cell.angle_beta   90.00
_cell.angle_gamma   90.00
#
_symmetry.space_group_name_H-M   'P 1'
#
loop_
_entity.id
_entity.type
_entity.pdbx_description
1 polymer ?
#
loop_
_entity_poly.entity_id
_entity_poly.type
_entity_poly.pdbx_seq_one_letter_code
_entity_poly.pdbx_strand_id
1 'polypeptide(L)'
;NTSFTGPCPRQYAAQLIYNAIDTPTVVWRDDAYTNVTLLGDDNKTVGEKFMNLKKTTAVLEDVSKTSGKETFELTLDKSTVDENKTTDDKGKALYNFTDVKKDYSDLKYQMVTVLYKNNDKSKVYGVYATKDNTQQTGILKDLEMDGVKVKLDGTKYDLAKTTSVYVNGYKINDDIKTFVAKYGDDSSTKYQDAAYMQPTEVKLLATDGSTDYSILNVKTFAVAQVTAVGSDYINVSFKKGDNTIASKSKLESDDWDWYDGIKKDDYVVLTAAGNYGTGNGLVEKATVVTGKVNGTRSDDGVAIGDEWYKMAGKKDTMVTRPNTGANVEMVVVNGYVYYTDTTAGSIDDIALLVEAAPKGGVNSKWEARMIFADGTDKVVEIEKKWDDKDDGKAIAEFHEGNGENPNAKETIDTGNSSTKAQPMLVSYEVSKDVYTLTRLGFKNTDDKNATKIDTNGYDEYVTAGSIKTDGSIKGTVTLSDASTISRLYYEATGVVFVKSKAEANGDDGDYKVVTGKTASGYDRTLRAAAAVANKSGNSYYAQAAFIDLGMESTG
;
A
#
# COMPACT_ATOMS: atom_id res chain seq x y z
N ASN A 1 -22.92 -45.30 -18.75
CA ASN A 1 -23.71 -45.70 -19.93
C ASN A 1 -24.11 -44.44 -20.70
N THR A 2 -23.30 -44.06 -21.66
CA THR A 2 -23.61 -42.97 -22.59
C THR A 2 -24.46 -43.57 -23.72
N SER A 3 -25.73 -43.19 -23.78
CA SER A 3 -26.59 -43.52 -24.92
C SER A 3 -26.09 -42.73 -26.13
N PHE A 4 -25.66 -43.40 -27.16
CA PHE A 4 -25.24 -42.78 -28.42
C PHE A 4 -26.42 -42.26 -29.27
N THR A 5 -27.66 -42.44 -28.80
CA THR A 5 -28.87 -42.02 -29.49
C THR A 5 -29.56 -40.81 -28.89
N GLY A 6 -29.05 -40.30 -27.74
CA GLY A 6 -29.57 -39.08 -27.09
C GLY A 6 -28.79 -37.82 -27.48
N PRO A 7 -29.35 -36.61 -27.19
CA PRO A 7 -28.63 -35.36 -27.39
C PRO A 7 -27.32 -35.32 -26.61
N CYS A 8 -26.21 -35.00 -27.28
CA CYS A 8 -24.92 -34.84 -26.65
C CYS A 8 -24.81 -33.41 -26.07
N PRO A 9 -24.66 -33.22 -24.75
CA PRO A 9 -24.39 -31.92 -24.19
C PRO A 9 -23.14 -31.28 -24.81
N ARG A 10 -23.15 -29.98 -25.05
CA ARG A 10 -22.06 -29.24 -25.71
C ARG A 10 -20.68 -29.48 -25.07
N GLN A 11 -20.61 -29.61 -23.76
CA GLN A 11 -19.37 -29.90 -23.05
C GLN A 11 -18.75 -31.26 -23.43
N TYR A 12 -19.55 -32.29 -23.59
CA TYR A 12 -19.07 -33.63 -24.01
C TYR A 12 -18.68 -33.64 -25.49
N ALA A 13 -19.43 -32.93 -26.33
CA ALA A 13 -19.07 -32.76 -27.73
C ALA A 13 -17.73 -32.03 -27.88
N ALA A 14 -17.53 -30.96 -27.14
CA ALA A 14 -16.27 -30.23 -27.11
C ALA A 14 -15.11 -31.12 -26.62
N GLN A 15 -15.32 -31.91 -25.57
CA GLN A 15 -14.32 -32.83 -25.04
C GLN A 15 -13.96 -33.92 -26.05
N LEU A 16 -14.94 -34.48 -26.74
CA LEU A 16 -14.71 -35.50 -27.80
C LEU A 16 -13.90 -34.89 -28.96
N ILE A 17 -14.28 -33.70 -29.41
CA ILE A 17 -13.54 -32.99 -30.48
C ILE A 17 -12.10 -32.70 -30.01
N TYR A 18 -11.93 -32.19 -28.81
CA TYR A 18 -10.61 -31.89 -28.24
C TYR A 18 -9.73 -33.14 -28.17
N ASN A 19 -10.26 -34.27 -27.71
CA ASN A 19 -9.55 -35.56 -27.65
C ASN A 19 -9.22 -36.12 -29.04
N ALA A 20 -10.09 -35.88 -30.02
CA ALA A 20 -9.89 -36.36 -31.38
C ALA A 20 -8.76 -35.65 -32.15
N ILE A 21 -8.36 -34.44 -31.70
CA ILE A 21 -7.32 -33.64 -32.39
C ILE A 21 -6.03 -34.44 -32.56
N ASP A 22 -5.59 -35.14 -31.51
CA ASP A 22 -4.33 -35.91 -31.51
C ASP A 22 -4.50 -37.35 -31.93
N THR A 23 -5.72 -37.76 -32.29
CA THR A 23 -5.99 -39.16 -32.68
C THR A 23 -5.36 -39.42 -34.05
N PRO A 24 -4.53 -40.44 -34.18
CA PRO A 24 -3.98 -40.84 -35.48
C PRO A 24 -5.08 -41.18 -36.48
N THR A 25 -4.89 -40.81 -37.73
CA THR A 25 -5.76 -41.29 -38.78
C THR A 25 -5.47 -42.77 -39.07
N VAL A 26 -6.52 -43.52 -39.34
CA VAL A 26 -6.42 -44.97 -39.63
C VAL A 26 -7.04 -45.28 -40.97
N VAL A 27 -6.59 -46.36 -41.56
CA VAL A 27 -7.15 -46.92 -42.78
C VAL A 27 -7.51 -48.41 -42.53
N TRP A 28 -8.58 -48.88 -43.14
CA TRP A 28 -8.95 -50.28 -43.10
C TRP A 28 -8.05 -51.07 -44.06
N ARG A 29 -7.32 -52.06 -43.58
CA ARG A 29 -6.43 -52.89 -44.35
C ARG A 29 -6.31 -54.23 -43.66
N ASP A 30 -6.37 -55.35 -44.50
CA ASP A 30 -6.20 -56.73 -44.03
C ASP A 30 -7.13 -57.07 -42.84
N ASP A 31 -8.41 -56.68 -42.97
CA ASP A 31 -9.47 -56.89 -41.97
C ASP A 31 -9.23 -56.23 -40.62
N ALA A 32 -8.36 -55.19 -40.58
CA ALA A 32 -8.09 -54.39 -39.38
C ALA A 32 -7.94 -52.87 -39.68
N TYR A 33 -8.24 -52.06 -38.69
CA TYR A 33 -7.87 -50.66 -38.74
C TYR A 33 -6.38 -50.49 -38.42
N THR A 34 -5.64 -50.02 -39.40
CA THR A 34 -4.19 -49.78 -39.27
C THR A 34 -3.93 -48.28 -39.19
N ASN A 35 -3.08 -47.85 -38.23
CA ASN A 35 -2.64 -46.47 -38.11
C ASN A 35 -1.84 -46.07 -39.37
N VAL A 36 -2.27 -45.01 -40.04
CA VAL A 36 -1.65 -44.51 -41.28
C VAL A 36 -0.18 -44.16 -41.10
N THR A 37 0.23 -43.76 -39.88
CA THR A 37 1.63 -43.46 -39.57
C THR A 37 2.56 -44.67 -39.73
N LEU A 38 2.05 -45.89 -39.57
CA LEU A 38 2.83 -47.12 -39.76
C LEU A 38 3.05 -47.48 -41.22
N LEU A 39 2.33 -46.84 -42.14
CA LEU A 39 2.39 -47.11 -43.56
C LEU A 39 3.27 -46.15 -44.36
N GLY A 40 3.93 -45.23 -43.70
CA GLY A 40 4.80 -44.25 -44.32
C GLY A 40 4.07 -43.11 -45.09
N ASP A 41 2.75 -43.17 -45.12
CA ASP A 41 1.93 -42.15 -45.77
C ASP A 41 1.26 -41.22 -44.74
N ASP A 42 1.61 -39.96 -44.77
CA ASP A 42 0.87 -38.87 -44.16
C ASP A 42 0.62 -39.01 -42.63
N ASN A 43 1.62 -38.81 -41.82
CA ASN A 43 1.59 -38.84 -40.34
C ASN A 43 0.63 -37.83 -39.69
N LYS A 44 -0.48 -37.48 -40.32
CA LYS A 44 -1.42 -36.49 -39.82
C LYS A 44 -2.42 -37.06 -38.85
N THR A 45 -2.66 -36.31 -37.78
CA THR A 45 -3.76 -36.58 -36.86
C THR A 45 -5.11 -36.16 -37.48
N VAL A 46 -6.22 -36.59 -36.85
CA VAL A 46 -7.57 -36.14 -37.21
C VAL A 46 -7.67 -34.62 -37.18
N GLY A 47 -7.05 -33.98 -36.18
CA GLY A 47 -7.00 -32.53 -36.07
C GLY A 47 -6.33 -31.86 -37.25
N GLU A 48 -5.16 -32.36 -37.65
CA GLU A 48 -4.41 -31.80 -38.78
C GLU A 48 -5.13 -32.02 -40.12
N LYS A 49 -5.68 -33.21 -40.33
CA LYS A 49 -6.27 -33.59 -41.61
C LYS A 49 -7.65 -33.01 -41.85
N PHE A 50 -8.49 -32.99 -40.83
CA PHE A 50 -9.91 -32.67 -40.98
C PHE A 50 -10.35 -31.39 -40.29
N MET A 51 -9.58 -30.89 -39.27
CA MET A 51 -9.96 -29.76 -38.45
C MET A 51 -9.03 -28.55 -38.66
N ASN A 52 -7.89 -28.73 -39.32
CA ASN A 52 -6.83 -27.74 -39.44
C ASN A 52 -6.33 -27.21 -38.07
N LEU A 53 -6.29 -28.13 -37.09
CA LEU A 53 -5.88 -27.85 -35.71
C LEU A 53 -4.71 -28.72 -35.30
N LYS A 54 -3.86 -28.19 -34.44
CA LYS A 54 -2.75 -28.92 -33.85
C LYS A 54 -2.61 -28.56 -32.38
N LYS A 55 -2.10 -29.49 -31.58
CA LYS A 55 -1.70 -29.25 -30.19
C LYS A 55 -0.22 -29.51 -30.03
N THR A 56 0.41 -28.71 -29.19
CA THR A 56 1.75 -28.99 -28.69
C THR A 56 1.76 -28.88 -27.18
N THR A 57 2.54 -29.75 -26.53
CA THR A 57 2.67 -29.75 -25.06
C THR A 57 4.13 -29.54 -24.70
N ALA A 58 4.39 -28.52 -23.88
CA ALA A 58 5.72 -28.17 -23.40
C ALA A 58 5.61 -27.26 -22.19
N VAL A 59 6.70 -26.99 -21.51
CA VAL A 59 6.77 -25.97 -20.47
C VAL A 59 6.70 -24.58 -21.11
N LEU A 60 5.80 -23.74 -20.62
CA LEU A 60 5.69 -22.34 -21.04
C LEU A 60 6.83 -21.54 -20.38
N GLU A 61 7.83 -21.20 -21.18
CA GLU A 61 9.03 -20.51 -20.70
C GLU A 61 8.80 -19.01 -20.53
N ASP A 62 8.13 -18.39 -21.52
CA ASP A 62 7.89 -16.94 -21.49
C ASP A 62 6.55 -16.55 -22.13
N VAL A 63 6.02 -15.43 -21.60
CA VAL A 63 4.88 -14.70 -22.14
C VAL A 63 5.26 -13.23 -22.13
N SER A 64 5.37 -12.61 -23.28
CA SER A 64 5.74 -11.19 -23.40
C SER A 64 4.68 -10.43 -24.19
N LYS A 65 4.33 -9.21 -23.73
CA LYS A 65 3.43 -8.31 -24.47
C LYS A 65 4.14 -7.81 -25.74
N THR A 66 3.46 -7.86 -26.87
CA THR A 66 4.00 -7.34 -28.11
C THR A 66 4.00 -5.82 -28.09
N SER A 67 5.17 -5.19 -28.28
CA SER A 67 5.29 -3.73 -28.25
C SER A 67 4.30 -3.05 -29.21
N GLY A 68 3.54 -2.06 -28.68
CA GLY A 68 2.54 -1.31 -29.43
C GLY A 68 1.30 -2.11 -29.85
N LYS A 69 1.03 -3.27 -29.25
CA LYS A 69 -0.13 -4.11 -29.58
C LYS A 69 -0.76 -4.72 -28.32
N GLU A 70 -2.05 -4.96 -28.38
CA GLU A 70 -2.80 -5.71 -27.35
C GLU A 70 -2.70 -7.25 -27.59
N THR A 71 -1.50 -7.74 -27.85
CA THR A 71 -1.22 -9.15 -28.13
C THR A 71 0.06 -9.59 -27.42
N PHE A 72 0.19 -10.91 -27.28
CA PHE A 72 1.31 -11.53 -26.58
C PHE A 72 2.08 -12.48 -27.50
N GLU A 73 3.32 -12.71 -27.16
CA GLU A 73 4.16 -13.76 -27.70
C GLU A 73 4.39 -14.82 -26.64
N LEU A 74 4.27 -16.09 -27.03
CA LEU A 74 4.54 -17.22 -26.14
C LEU A 74 5.80 -17.92 -26.61
N THR A 75 6.67 -18.26 -25.65
CA THR A 75 7.85 -19.09 -25.88
C THR A 75 7.74 -20.36 -25.05
N LEU A 76 7.87 -21.50 -25.68
CA LEU A 76 7.95 -22.80 -25.03
C LEU A 76 9.41 -23.20 -24.80
N ASP A 77 9.68 -23.86 -23.69
CA ASP A 77 11.00 -24.45 -23.41
C ASP A 77 11.31 -25.55 -24.44
N LYS A 78 12.31 -25.28 -25.27
CA LYS A 78 12.73 -26.18 -26.34
C LYS A 78 13.10 -27.57 -25.86
N SER A 79 13.64 -27.68 -24.65
CA SER A 79 14.05 -28.98 -24.08
C SER A 79 12.87 -29.87 -23.73
N THR A 80 11.68 -29.28 -23.59
CA THR A 80 10.43 -30.00 -23.25
C THR A 80 9.49 -30.18 -24.43
N VAL A 81 9.76 -29.53 -25.58
CA VAL A 81 8.96 -29.72 -26.81
C VAL A 81 9.25 -31.05 -27.43
N ASP A 82 8.22 -31.82 -27.71
CA ASP A 82 8.34 -33.03 -28.52
C ASP A 82 8.53 -32.65 -29.99
N GLU A 83 9.78 -32.64 -30.42
CA GLU A 83 10.17 -32.25 -31.79
C GLU A 83 9.53 -33.11 -32.87
N ASN A 84 9.16 -34.38 -32.55
CA ASN A 84 8.51 -35.27 -33.48
C ASN A 84 7.02 -34.93 -33.73
N LYS A 85 6.41 -34.21 -32.79
CA LYS A 85 5.00 -33.84 -32.85
C LYS A 85 4.76 -32.37 -33.15
N THR A 86 5.74 -31.51 -32.87
CA THR A 86 5.60 -30.07 -32.95
C THR A 86 6.53 -29.48 -33.98
N THR A 87 6.20 -29.69 -35.26
CA THR A 87 6.98 -29.18 -36.38
C THR A 87 6.13 -28.29 -37.29
N ASP A 88 6.78 -27.36 -37.97
CA ASP A 88 6.20 -26.63 -39.09
C ASP A 88 6.23 -27.49 -40.37
N ASP A 89 5.70 -26.94 -41.49
CA ASP A 89 5.69 -27.63 -42.81
C ASP A 89 7.08 -27.99 -43.33
N LYS A 90 8.14 -27.47 -42.75
CA LYS A 90 9.52 -27.74 -43.13
C LYS A 90 10.22 -28.69 -42.15
N GLY A 91 9.46 -29.27 -41.24
CA GLY A 91 9.98 -30.18 -40.22
C GLY A 91 10.77 -29.51 -39.09
N LYS A 92 10.67 -28.15 -38.95
CA LYS A 92 11.35 -27.41 -37.91
C LYS A 92 10.48 -27.33 -36.66
N ALA A 93 11.04 -27.64 -35.50
CA ALA A 93 10.35 -27.53 -34.22
C ALA A 93 9.75 -26.14 -33.98
N LEU A 94 8.48 -26.11 -33.61
CA LEU A 94 7.74 -24.89 -33.34
C LEU A 94 7.60 -24.69 -31.83
N TYR A 95 8.25 -23.66 -31.30
CA TYR A 95 8.23 -23.33 -29.86
C TYR A 95 7.91 -21.84 -29.59
N ASN A 96 7.69 -21.03 -30.63
CA ASN A 96 7.26 -19.62 -30.49
C ASN A 96 5.92 -19.42 -31.17
N PHE A 97 5.01 -18.74 -30.49
CA PHE A 97 3.70 -18.36 -30.97
C PHE A 97 3.55 -16.84 -30.88
N THR A 98 2.92 -16.22 -31.86
CA THR A 98 2.77 -14.77 -31.97
C THR A 98 1.29 -14.38 -32.07
N ASP A 99 0.99 -13.10 -31.90
CA ASP A 99 -0.36 -12.52 -32.03
C ASP A 99 -1.42 -13.20 -31.13
N VAL A 100 -1.00 -13.67 -29.97
CA VAL A 100 -1.88 -14.32 -28.96
C VAL A 100 -2.73 -13.26 -28.30
N LYS A 101 -4.05 -13.43 -28.29
CA LYS A 101 -5.02 -12.41 -27.85
C LYS A 101 -5.23 -12.36 -26.33
N LYS A 102 -4.79 -13.37 -25.62
CA LYS A 102 -4.97 -13.47 -24.17
C LYS A 102 -3.62 -13.58 -23.49
N ASP A 103 -3.50 -12.89 -22.35
CA ASP A 103 -2.37 -13.05 -21.43
C ASP A 103 -2.46 -14.42 -20.74
N TYR A 104 -1.39 -15.20 -20.84
CA TYR A 104 -1.21 -16.48 -20.18
C TYR A 104 -0.03 -16.47 -19.19
N SER A 105 0.37 -15.31 -18.71
CA SER A 105 1.50 -15.15 -17.78
C SER A 105 1.36 -16.00 -16.52
N ASP A 106 0.14 -16.21 -16.05
CA ASP A 106 -0.14 -17.07 -14.89
C ASP A 106 0.23 -18.55 -15.09
N LEU A 107 0.39 -18.97 -16.35
CA LEU A 107 0.80 -20.34 -16.71
C LEU A 107 2.32 -20.48 -16.92
N LYS A 108 3.11 -19.43 -16.73
CA LYS A 108 4.57 -19.51 -16.88
C LYS A 108 5.15 -20.60 -15.99
N TYR A 109 6.12 -21.30 -16.56
CA TYR A 109 6.84 -22.43 -15.98
C TYR A 109 6.01 -23.68 -15.71
N GLN A 110 4.77 -23.73 -16.19
CA GLN A 110 3.94 -24.92 -16.15
C GLN A 110 4.02 -25.68 -17.47
N MET A 111 3.83 -26.99 -17.41
CA MET A 111 3.56 -27.81 -18.58
C MET A 111 2.20 -27.43 -19.14
N VAL A 112 2.16 -26.90 -20.34
CA VAL A 112 0.94 -26.43 -20.99
C VAL A 112 0.70 -27.15 -22.30
N THR A 113 -0.56 -27.26 -22.72
CA THR A 113 -0.95 -27.60 -24.07
C THR A 113 -1.39 -26.35 -24.81
N VAL A 114 -0.76 -26.04 -25.91
CA VAL A 114 -1.13 -24.96 -26.83
C VAL A 114 -1.95 -25.52 -27.95
N LEU A 115 -3.19 -25.06 -28.11
CA LEU A 115 -4.08 -25.39 -29.24
C LEU A 115 -3.97 -24.26 -30.27
N TYR A 116 -3.55 -24.58 -31.47
CA TYR A 116 -3.31 -23.61 -32.52
C TYR A 116 -3.74 -24.11 -33.90
N LYS A 117 -3.85 -23.19 -34.86
CA LYS A 117 -4.11 -23.54 -36.24
C LYS A 117 -2.88 -24.22 -36.84
N ASN A 118 -3.09 -25.36 -37.47
CA ASN A 118 -2.02 -26.10 -38.14
C ASN A 118 -1.25 -25.16 -39.11
N ASN A 119 0.07 -25.14 -39.00
CA ASN A 119 1.00 -24.31 -39.78
C ASN A 119 0.86 -22.77 -39.61
N ASP A 120 0.14 -22.33 -38.60
CA ASP A 120 -0.05 -20.88 -38.35
C ASP A 120 0.19 -20.55 -36.88
N LYS A 121 1.43 -20.23 -36.55
CA LYS A 121 1.87 -19.84 -35.19
C LYS A 121 1.24 -18.55 -34.65
N SER A 122 0.60 -17.77 -35.52
CA SER A 122 -0.09 -16.53 -35.15
C SER A 122 -1.55 -16.73 -34.77
N LYS A 123 -2.06 -17.98 -34.84
CA LYS A 123 -3.45 -18.33 -34.49
C LYS A 123 -3.52 -19.36 -33.38
N VAL A 124 -3.36 -18.88 -32.15
CA VAL A 124 -3.56 -19.67 -30.93
C VAL A 124 -5.01 -19.55 -30.49
N TYR A 125 -5.65 -20.68 -30.28
CA TYR A 125 -7.04 -20.78 -29.84
C TYR A 125 -7.16 -20.94 -28.32
N GLY A 126 -6.11 -21.43 -27.66
CA GLY A 126 -6.05 -21.56 -26.23
C GLY A 126 -4.75 -22.18 -25.72
N VAL A 127 -4.44 -21.89 -24.46
CA VAL A 127 -3.32 -22.46 -23.70
C VAL A 127 -3.88 -22.98 -22.39
N TYR A 128 -3.57 -24.21 -22.04
CA TYR A 128 -4.14 -24.90 -20.89
C TYR A 128 -3.06 -25.62 -20.12
N ALA A 129 -3.03 -25.43 -18.79
CA ALA A 129 -2.17 -26.23 -17.93
C ALA A 129 -2.54 -27.72 -18.02
N THR A 130 -1.55 -28.60 -18.08
CA THR A 130 -1.78 -30.05 -18.07
C THR A 130 -1.99 -30.55 -16.63
N LYS A 131 -2.48 -31.76 -16.49
CA LYS A 131 -2.62 -32.45 -15.20
C LYS A 131 -1.27 -32.81 -14.54
N ASP A 132 -0.18 -32.71 -15.31
CA ASP A 132 1.16 -33.10 -14.85
C ASP A 132 1.82 -32.00 -14.00
N ASN A 133 1.17 -30.82 -13.89
CA ASN A 133 1.63 -29.77 -13.03
C ASN A 133 1.17 -29.97 -11.59
N THR A 134 2.11 -29.84 -10.69
CA THR A 134 1.85 -29.69 -9.25
C THR A 134 2.42 -28.36 -8.81
N GLN A 135 1.63 -27.56 -8.09
CA GLN A 135 2.06 -26.24 -7.65
C GLN A 135 1.64 -25.96 -6.20
N GLN A 136 2.50 -25.20 -5.50
CA GLN A 136 2.20 -24.65 -4.19
C GLN A 136 2.53 -23.16 -4.21
N THR A 137 1.59 -22.35 -3.78
CA THR A 137 1.73 -20.89 -3.73
C THR A 137 1.75 -20.44 -2.28
N GLY A 138 2.61 -19.50 -1.95
CA GLY A 138 2.72 -18.91 -0.64
C GLY A 138 3.51 -17.61 -0.71
N ILE A 139 4.01 -17.18 0.42
CA ILE A 139 4.86 -15.99 0.54
C ILE A 139 6.24 -16.38 1.05
N LEU A 140 7.22 -15.55 0.75
CA LEU A 140 8.62 -15.81 1.08
C LEU A 140 8.85 -16.02 2.59
N LYS A 141 8.06 -15.36 3.43
CA LYS A 141 8.11 -15.53 4.88
C LYS A 141 7.83 -16.96 5.33
N ASP A 142 6.95 -17.67 4.64
CA ASP A 142 6.53 -19.01 5.03
C ASP A 142 7.38 -20.10 4.36
N LEU A 143 8.45 -19.67 3.63
CA LEU A 143 9.36 -20.55 2.90
C LEU A 143 10.66 -20.72 3.68
N GLU A 144 10.97 -21.96 4.09
CA GLU A 144 12.19 -22.29 4.83
C GLU A 144 12.80 -23.61 4.33
N MET A 145 14.08 -23.84 4.63
CA MET A 145 14.72 -25.14 4.40
C MET A 145 14.56 -26.04 5.63
N ASP A 146 14.20 -27.28 5.42
CA ASP A 146 14.18 -28.33 6.44
C ASP A 146 15.04 -29.50 5.98
N GLY A 147 16.31 -29.43 6.27
CA GLY A 147 17.32 -30.37 5.77
C GLY A 147 17.47 -30.26 4.24
N VAL A 148 17.06 -31.31 3.53
CA VAL A 148 17.10 -31.37 2.06
C VAL A 148 15.74 -31.01 1.40
N LYS A 149 14.70 -30.85 2.22
CA LYS A 149 13.35 -30.48 1.78
C LYS A 149 13.12 -28.98 1.94
N VAL A 150 12.22 -28.46 1.14
CA VAL A 150 11.67 -27.13 1.35
C VAL A 150 10.37 -27.25 2.13
N LYS A 151 10.14 -26.32 3.06
CA LYS A 151 8.88 -26.20 3.80
C LYS A 151 8.22 -24.89 3.44
N LEU A 152 6.94 -24.95 3.07
CA LEU A 152 6.12 -23.79 2.75
C LEU A 152 4.84 -23.87 3.57
N ASP A 153 4.55 -22.84 4.34
CA ASP A 153 3.41 -22.77 5.26
C ASP A 153 3.27 -24.05 6.12
N GLY A 154 4.38 -24.46 6.73
CA GLY A 154 4.46 -25.63 7.62
C GLY A 154 4.48 -26.98 6.91
N THR A 155 4.20 -27.09 5.61
CA THR A 155 4.17 -28.34 4.85
C THR A 155 5.51 -28.57 4.13
N LYS A 156 6.05 -29.79 4.28
CA LYS A 156 7.34 -30.19 3.68
C LYS A 156 7.14 -30.75 2.28
N TYR A 157 8.00 -30.34 1.36
CA TYR A 157 8.01 -30.76 -0.03
C TYR A 157 9.40 -31.24 -0.44
N ASP A 158 9.44 -32.28 -1.24
CA ASP A 158 10.68 -32.80 -1.83
C ASP A 158 11.13 -31.93 -3.00
N LEU A 159 12.43 -31.78 -3.16
CA LEU A 159 13.04 -31.06 -4.26
C LEU A 159 13.63 -32.03 -5.29
N ALA A 160 13.45 -31.73 -6.56
CA ALA A 160 14.12 -32.43 -7.64
C ALA A 160 15.63 -32.31 -7.53
N LYS A 161 16.37 -33.24 -8.15
CA LYS A 161 17.84 -33.23 -8.14
C LYS A 161 18.44 -31.94 -8.70
N THR A 162 17.77 -31.37 -9.71
CA THR A 162 18.15 -30.08 -10.31
C THR A 162 16.98 -29.11 -10.16
N THR A 163 17.25 -27.96 -9.60
CA THR A 163 16.25 -26.94 -9.37
C THR A 163 16.65 -25.59 -9.96
N SER A 164 15.68 -24.77 -10.30
CA SER A 164 15.88 -23.44 -10.86
C SER A 164 15.01 -22.43 -10.13
N VAL A 165 15.50 -21.20 -10.03
CA VAL A 165 14.78 -20.07 -9.48
C VAL A 165 14.59 -19.00 -10.55
N TYR A 166 13.36 -18.53 -10.69
CA TYR A 166 13.00 -17.44 -11.57
C TYR A 166 12.46 -16.28 -10.74
N VAL A 167 12.98 -15.08 -11.00
CA VAL A 167 12.53 -13.83 -10.36
C VAL A 167 11.97 -12.94 -11.45
N ASN A 168 10.68 -12.61 -11.36
CA ASN A 168 9.97 -11.82 -12.37
C ASN A 168 10.18 -12.32 -13.81
N GLY A 169 10.22 -13.65 -13.97
CA GLY A 169 10.43 -14.25 -15.27
C GLY A 169 11.90 -14.42 -15.69
N TYR A 170 12.83 -14.02 -14.88
CA TYR A 170 14.26 -14.12 -15.18
C TYR A 170 14.93 -15.21 -14.36
N LYS A 171 15.60 -16.16 -15.01
CA LYS A 171 16.34 -17.22 -14.33
C LYS A 171 17.57 -16.65 -13.65
N ILE A 172 17.70 -16.87 -12.36
CA ILE A 172 18.91 -16.52 -11.59
C ILE A 172 19.84 -17.72 -11.41
N ASN A 173 21.06 -17.43 -10.96
CA ASN A 173 22.08 -18.49 -10.80
C ASN A 173 21.88 -19.38 -9.57
N ASP A 174 21.07 -18.96 -8.61
CA ASP A 174 20.79 -19.73 -7.40
C ASP A 174 19.84 -20.90 -7.72
N ASP A 175 20.07 -22.05 -7.10
CA ASP A 175 19.08 -23.10 -6.98
C ASP A 175 18.08 -22.79 -5.84
N ILE A 176 17.01 -23.57 -5.72
CA ILE A 176 15.98 -23.36 -4.69
C ILE A 176 16.59 -23.35 -3.29
N LYS A 177 17.45 -24.31 -2.97
CA LYS A 177 18.08 -24.43 -1.67
C LYS A 177 18.91 -23.19 -1.30
N THR A 178 19.71 -22.73 -2.25
CA THR A 178 20.56 -21.54 -2.08
C THR A 178 19.70 -20.28 -1.91
N PHE A 179 18.67 -20.13 -2.72
CA PHE A 179 17.76 -18.98 -2.64
C PHE A 179 17.01 -18.94 -1.31
N VAL A 180 16.42 -20.07 -0.89
CA VAL A 180 15.68 -20.15 0.37
C VAL A 180 16.60 -19.92 1.57
N ALA A 181 17.83 -20.45 1.56
CA ALA A 181 18.80 -20.18 2.60
C ALA A 181 19.20 -18.70 2.71
N LYS A 182 19.13 -17.96 1.60
CA LYS A 182 19.42 -16.52 1.58
C LYS A 182 18.24 -15.67 2.02
N TYR A 183 17.02 -15.98 1.57
CA TYR A 183 15.87 -15.10 1.63
C TYR A 183 14.65 -15.69 2.37
N GLY A 184 14.66 -16.99 2.68
CA GLY A 184 13.60 -17.66 3.41
C GLY A 184 13.50 -17.25 4.88
N ASP A 185 12.54 -17.81 5.62
CA ASP A 185 12.22 -17.39 7.00
C ASP A 185 13.38 -17.57 7.98
N ASP A 186 14.13 -18.66 7.88
CA ASP A 186 15.28 -18.97 8.77
C ASP A 186 16.54 -18.15 8.49
N SER A 187 16.55 -17.35 7.46
CA SER A 187 17.70 -16.56 7.10
C SER A 187 17.98 -15.48 8.14
N SER A 188 19.02 -15.66 8.94
CA SER A 188 19.42 -14.72 10.00
C SER A 188 20.02 -13.40 9.50
N THR A 189 20.33 -13.29 8.21
CA THR A 189 21.22 -12.24 7.74
C THR A 189 20.63 -11.28 6.70
N LYS A 190 19.30 -11.39 6.24
CA LYS A 190 19.32 -11.08 4.83
C LYS A 190 18.11 -10.45 4.19
N TYR A 191 17.22 -9.92 4.97
CA TYR A 191 16.16 -9.03 4.45
C TYR A 191 16.63 -7.60 4.18
N GLN A 192 17.92 -7.42 3.92
CA GLN A 192 18.48 -6.14 3.50
C GLN A 192 18.19 -5.84 2.03
N ASP A 193 17.83 -6.86 1.25
CA ASP A 193 17.40 -6.64 -0.12
C ASP A 193 15.90 -6.34 -0.14
N ALA A 194 15.56 -5.09 -0.44
CA ALA A 194 14.18 -4.64 -0.53
C ALA A 194 13.35 -5.40 -1.57
N ALA A 195 14.01 -6.05 -2.56
CA ALA A 195 13.34 -6.85 -3.58
C ALA A 195 12.72 -8.13 -3.02
N TYR A 196 13.30 -8.71 -1.95
CA TYR A 196 12.88 -10.01 -1.41
C TYR A 196 12.27 -9.89 0.00
N MET A 197 11.45 -8.89 0.22
CA MET A 197 10.73 -8.73 1.49
C MET A 197 9.70 -9.85 1.71
N GLN A 198 9.38 -10.09 2.97
CA GLN A 198 8.55 -11.22 3.40
C GLN A 198 7.20 -11.41 2.71
N PRO A 199 6.40 -10.39 2.35
CA PRO A 199 5.15 -10.62 1.63
C PRO A 199 5.34 -10.96 0.14
N THR A 200 6.59 -11.09 -0.37
CA THR A 200 6.87 -11.47 -1.74
C THR A 200 6.26 -12.83 -2.06
N GLU A 201 5.49 -12.92 -3.14
CA GLU A 201 4.85 -14.15 -3.59
C GLU A 201 5.88 -15.15 -4.11
N VAL A 202 5.71 -16.40 -3.72
CA VAL A 202 6.51 -17.53 -4.21
C VAL A 202 5.59 -18.65 -4.69
N LYS A 203 6.04 -19.35 -5.74
CA LYS A 203 5.34 -20.50 -6.29
C LYS A 203 6.34 -21.63 -6.55
N LEU A 204 6.15 -22.75 -5.87
CA LEU A 204 6.86 -24.00 -6.15
C LEU A 204 6.13 -24.77 -7.25
N LEU A 205 6.86 -25.29 -8.23
CA LEU A 205 6.32 -25.98 -9.39
C LEU A 205 7.07 -27.28 -9.66
N ALA A 206 6.29 -28.33 -9.96
CA ALA A 206 6.74 -29.56 -10.62
C ALA A 206 5.91 -29.74 -11.90
N THR A 207 6.53 -30.11 -13.01
CA THR A 207 5.91 -30.08 -14.35
C THR A 207 5.93 -31.44 -15.08
N ASP A 208 6.43 -32.48 -14.42
CA ASP A 208 6.65 -33.83 -15.00
C ASP A 208 5.73 -34.89 -14.41
N GLY A 209 4.70 -34.48 -13.69
CA GLY A 209 3.77 -35.37 -13.00
C GLY A 209 4.31 -35.92 -11.67
N SER A 210 5.52 -35.53 -11.27
CA SER A 210 6.10 -35.88 -9.97
C SER A 210 5.62 -34.93 -8.86
N THR A 211 5.99 -35.24 -7.64
CA THR A 211 5.83 -34.39 -6.47
C THR A 211 7.14 -33.76 -6.03
N ASP A 212 8.19 -33.91 -6.84
CA ASP A 212 9.50 -33.31 -6.58
C ASP A 212 9.59 -31.97 -7.28
N TYR A 213 9.60 -30.90 -6.50
CA TYR A 213 9.55 -29.54 -7.02
C TYR A 213 10.88 -29.12 -7.63
N SER A 214 10.84 -28.68 -8.88
CA SER A 214 12.03 -28.31 -9.66
C SER A 214 12.18 -26.82 -9.90
N ILE A 215 11.12 -26.05 -9.77
CA ILE A 215 11.08 -24.62 -10.07
C ILE A 215 10.52 -23.83 -8.88
N LEU A 216 11.20 -22.76 -8.51
CA LEU A 216 10.70 -21.70 -7.64
C LEU A 216 10.53 -20.44 -8.49
N ASN A 217 9.30 -19.98 -8.63
CA ASN A 217 8.98 -18.70 -9.24
C ASN A 217 8.72 -17.67 -8.14
N VAL A 218 9.44 -16.56 -8.20
CA VAL A 218 9.39 -15.45 -7.24
C VAL A 218 8.87 -14.23 -7.97
N LYS A 219 7.77 -13.66 -7.48
CA LYS A 219 7.18 -12.45 -8.03
C LYS A 219 7.40 -11.30 -7.06
N THR A 220 8.40 -10.46 -7.36
CA THR A 220 8.66 -9.26 -6.57
C THR A 220 7.66 -8.15 -6.91
N PHE A 221 7.57 -7.15 -6.05
CA PHE A 221 6.69 -6.01 -6.27
C PHE A 221 7.31 -4.74 -5.68
N ALA A 222 6.78 -3.59 -6.09
CA ALA A 222 7.09 -2.30 -5.49
C ALA A 222 5.81 -1.59 -5.09
N VAL A 223 5.86 -0.87 -3.98
CA VAL A 223 4.81 0.07 -3.57
C VAL A 223 5.22 1.46 -4.02
N ALA A 224 4.32 2.15 -4.68
CA ALA A 224 4.49 3.51 -5.14
C ALA A 224 3.23 4.35 -4.90
N GLN A 225 3.36 5.65 -5.02
CA GLN A 225 2.24 6.59 -4.98
C GLN A 225 2.17 7.33 -6.30
N VAL A 226 0.97 7.44 -6.86
CA VAL A 226 0.73 8.17 -8.10
C VAL A 226 0.88 9.66 -7.85
N THR A 227 1.74 10.32 -8.60
CA THR A 227 1.99 11.78 -8.47
C THR A 227 1.32 12.60 -9.56
N ALA A 228 1.06 11.98 -10.71
CA ALA A 228 0.32 12.60 -11.80
C ALA A 228 -0.28 11.53 -12.71
N VAL A 229 -1.39 11.87 -13.38
CA VAL A 229 -2.06 11.03 -14.38
C VAL A 229 -2.21 11.84 -15.66
N GLY A 230 -1.70 11.31 -16.77
CA GLY A 230 -1.87 11.85 -18.11
C GLY A 230 -2.83 11.00 -18.94
N SER A 231 -2.93 11.27 -20.24
CA SER A 231 -3.78 10.53 -21.18
C SER A 231 -3.23 9.12 -21.46
N ASP A 232 -1.91 8.98 -21.48
CA ASP A 232 -1.16 7.81 -21.92
C ASP A 232 -0.01 7.45 -20.97
N TYR A 233 0.03 8.08 -19.79
CA TYR A 233 1.04 7.80 -18.78
C TYR A 233 0.53 8.09 -17.36
N ILE A 234 1.22 7.49 -16.40
CA ILE A 234 1.18 7.89 -14.99
C ILE A 234 2.59 8.17 -14.50
N ASN A 235 2.73 9.12 -13.59
CA ASN A 235 3.97 9.30 -12.82
C ASN A 235 3.80 8.72 -11.44
N VAL A 236 4.81 8.02 -10.96
CA VAL A 236 4.81 7.41 -9.63
C VAL A 236 6.03 7.84 -8.82
N SER A 237 5.86 7.89 -7.52
CA SER A 237 6.95 8.02 -6.54
C SER A 237 7.09 6.69 -5.82
N PHE A 238 8.21 6.01 -6.02
CA PHE A 238 8.49 4.75 -5.34
C PHE A 238 8.64 4.97 -3.84
N LYS A 239 7.97 4.16 -3.06
CA LYS A 239 7.98 4.20 -1.60
C LYS A 239 8.80 3.07 -1.02
N LYS A 240 8.56 1.83 -1.45
CA LYS A 240 9.25 0.64 -0.96
C LYS A 240 9.17 -0.51 -1.95
N GLY A 241 10.09 -1.45 -1.84
CA GLY A 241 10.13 -2.69 -2.59
C GLY A 241 11.14 -2.69 -3.73
N ASP A 242 10.91 -3.52 -4.72
CA ASP A 242 11.80 -3.69 -5.87
C ASP A 242 11.60 -2.55 -6.89
N ASN A 243 12.31 -1.47 -6.70
CA ASN A 243 12.25 -0.32 -7.61
C ASN A 243 12.89 -0.58 -8.99
N THR A 244 13.53 -1.74 -9.18
CA THR A 244 14.10 -2.14 -10.50
C THR A 244 13.04 -2.68 -11.46
N ILE A 245 11.82 -2.96 -10.95
CA ILE A 245 10.67 -3.38 -11.78
C ILE A 245 10.39 -2.37 -12.88
N ALA A 246 10.49 -1.06 -12.57
CA ALA A 246 10.32 -0.01 -13.55
C ALA A 246 11.60 0.82 -13.65
N SER A 247 12.11 0.97 -14.86
CA SER A 247 13.34 1.75 -15.12
C SER A 247 13.16 3.25 -14.94
N LYS A 248 11.92 3.74 -14.90
CA LYS A 248 11.55 5.16 -14.80
C LYS A 248 10.34 5.34 -13.89
N SER A 249 10.22 6.55 -13.32
CA SER A 249 9.03 6.96 -12.56
C SER A 249 7.83 7.32 -13.46
N LYS A 250 8.04 7.59 -14.74
CA LYS A 250 6.99 7.75 -15.75
C LYS A 250 6.71 6.38 -16.36
N LEU A 251 5.50 5.89 -16.18
CA LEU A 251 4.99 4.63 -16.71
C LEU A 251 4.06 4.96 -17.88
N GLU A 252 4.34 4.42 -19.05
CA GLU A 252 3.59 4.67 -20.27
C GLU A 252 2.62 3.52 -20.57
N SER A 253 1.46 3.82 -21.13
CA SER A 253 0.40 2.83 -21.38
C SER A 253 0.77 1.78 -22.42
N ASP A 254 1.81 2.01 -23.21
CA ASP A 254 2.34 1.00 -24.14
C ASP A 254 3.03 -0.16 -23.42
N ASP A 255 3.59 0.11 -22.25
CA ASP A 255 4.37 -0.85 -21.48
C ASP A 255 3.67 -1.29 -20.18
N TRP A 256 2.79 -0.45 -19.62
CA TRP A 256 2.16 -0.68 -18.32
C TRP A 256 0.65 -0.68 -18.43
N ASP A 257 0.03 -1.68 -17.83
CA ASP A 257 -1.42 -1.72 -17.64
C ASP A 257 -1.77 -1.26 -16.23
N TRP A 258 -2.80 -0.44 -16.09
CA TRP A 258 -3.33 0.01 -14.80
C TRP A 258 -4.85 -0.04 -14.74
N TYR A 259 -5.38 -0.03 -13.53
CA TYR A 259 -6.82 -0.12 -13.30
C TYR A 259 -7.55 1.18 -13.70
N ASP A 260 -8.82 1.02 -14.06
CA ASP A 260 -9.69 2.15 -14.40
C ASP A 260 -9.90 3.09 -13.22
N GLY A 261 -9.83 4.39 -13.47
CA GLY A 261 -10.06 5.42 -12.45
C GLY A 261 -8.86 5.69 -11.54
N ILE A 262 -7.65 5.28 -11.96
CA ILE A 262 -6.41 5.67 -11.28
C ILE A 262 -6.31 7.19 -11.18
N LYS A 263 -5.91 7.71 -10.02
CA LYS A 263 -5.81 9.15 -9.78
C LYS A 263 -4.56 9.49 -8.98
N LYS A 264 -4.23 10.77 -8.97
CA LYS A 264 -3.18 11.32 -8.12
C LYS A 264 -3.43 10.97 -6.66
N ASP A 265 -2.36 10.70 -5.93
CA ASP A 265 -2.27 10.30 -4.53
C ASP A 265 -2.73 8.86 -4.24
N ASP A 266 -3.20 8.08 -5.24
CA ASP A 266 -3.43 6.64 -5.05
C ASP A 266 -2.11 5.92 -4.74
N TYR A 267 -2.15 5.05 -3.73
CA TYR A 267 -1.09 4.05 -3.54
C TYR A 267 -1.33 2.86 -4.46
N VAL A 268 -0.26 2.39 -5.06
CA VAL A 268 -0.28 1.31 -6.06
C VAL A 268 0.80 0.27 -5.78
N VAL A 269 0.52 -0.95 -6.22
CA VAL A 269 1.48 -2.05 -6.24
C VAL A 269 1.87 -2.31 -7.69
N LEU A 270 3.16 -2.26 -7.97
CA LEU A 270 3.72 -2.55 -9.29
C LEU A 270 4.30 -3.95 -9.30
N THR A 271 4.00 -4.71 -10.34
CA THR A 271 4.59 -6.04 -10.62
C THR A 271 5.08 -6.10 -12.05
N ALA A 272 6.19 -6.79 -12.28
CA ALA A 272 6.69 -7.00 -13.64
C ALA A 272 5.81 -8.00 -14.41
N ALA A 273 5.51 -7.70 -15.67
CA ALA A 273 4.75 -8.60 -16.55
C ALA A 273 5.63 -9.58 -17.33
N GLY A 274 6.89 -9.27 -17.51
CA GLY A 274 7.79 -10.05 -18.36
C GLY A 274 9.12 -10.33 -17.72
N ASN A 275 10.16 -10.23 -18.50
CA ASN A 275 11.53 -10.39 -18.02
C ASN A 275 11.89 -9.27 -17.06
N TYR A 276 12.61 -9.62 -16.02
CA TYR A 276 13.12 -8.68 -15.02
C TYR A 276 13.84 -7.50 -15.68
N GLY A 277 13.51 -6.27 -15.27
CA GLY A 277 14.14 -5.05 -15.78
C GLY A 277 13.68 -4.60 -17.18
N THR A 278 12.65 -5.19 -17.76
CA THR A 278 12.10 -4.73 -19.05
C THR A 278 11.32 -3.42 -18.97
N GLY A 279 10.95 -3.01 -17.75
CA GLY A 279 10.20 -1.78 -17.54
C GLY A 279 8.74 -1.85 -17.96
N ASN A 280 8.17 -3.05 -18.08
CA ASN A 280 6.75 -3.27 -18.33
C ASN A 280 6.10 -4.08 -17.22
N GLY A 281 4.79 -3.93 -17.05
CA GLY A 281 4.09 -4.63 -16.00
C GLY A 281 2.67 -4.17 -15.73
N LEU A 282 2.21 -4.49 -14.54
CA LEU A 282 0.88 -4.20 -14.04
C LEU A 282 0.95 -3.26 -12.84
N VAL A 283 0.06 -2.28 -12.82
CA VAL A 283 -0.17 -1.37 -11.70
C VAL A 283 -1.52 -1.66 -11.10
N GLU A 284 -1.54 -2.22 -9.90
CA GLU A 284 -2.76 -2.55 -9.17
C GLU A 284 -2.99 -1.54 -8.05
N LYS A 285 -4.27 -1.28 -7.73
CA LYS A 285 -4.60 -0.43 -6.60
C LYS A 285 -4.18 -1.12 -5.31
N ALA A 286 -3.38 -0.43 -4.49
CA ALA A 286 -2.96 -0.96 -3.20
C ALA A 286 -4.13 -1.00 -2.20
N THR A 287 -4.10 -1.99 -1.31
CA THR A 287 -4.95 -1.98 -0.12
C THR A 287 -4.34 -1.01 0.89
N VAL A 288 -5.07 0.04 1.22
CA VAL A 288 -4.65 1.06 2.19
C VAL A 288 -5.56 1.00 3.41
N VAL A 289 -4.96 0.92 4.59
CA VAL A 289 -5.64 1.01 5.89
C VAL A 289 -5.25 2.34 6.52
N THR A 290 -6.25 3.13 6.85
CA THR A 290 -6.05 4.46 7.46
C THR A 290 -6.65 4.48 8.85
N GLY A 291 -6.01 5.19 9.76
CA GLY A 291 -6.54 5.39 11.09
C GLY A 291 -5.48 5.70 12.13
N LYS A 292 -5.93 5.84 13.38
CA LYS A 292 -5.05 6.06 14.53
C LYS A 292 -4.59 4.70 15.08
N VAL A 293 -3.30 4.57 15.30
CA VAL A 293 -2.73 3.38 15.93
C VAL A 293 -3.12 3.35 17.40
N ASN A 294 -3.93 2.36 17.77
CA ASN A 294 -4.40 2.20 19.16
C ASN A 294 -3.70 1.09 19.94
N GLY A 295 -2.81 0.35 19.30
CA GLY A 295 -2.03 -0.68 19.98
C GLY A 295 -0.83 -1.17 19.18
N THR A 296 0.19 -1.66 19.90
CA THR A 296 1.36 -2.32 19.30
C THR A 296 1.70 -3.59 20.08
N ARG A 297 2.23 -4.61 19.40
CA ARG A 297 2.68 -5.87 20.00
C ARG A 297 4.17 -6.09 19.75
N SER A 298 4.80 -6.87 20.65
CA SER A 298 6.23 -7.22 20.54
C SER A 298 6.56 -8.10 19.33
N ASP A 299 5.57 -8.78 18.77
CA ASP A 299 5.66 -9.59 17.55
C ASP A 299 5.44 -8.77 16.26
N ASP A 300 5.69 -7.47 16.34
CA ASP A 300 5.59 -6.53 15.23
C ASP A 300 4.17 -6.31 14.68
N GLY A 301 3.19 -6.52 15.54
CA GLY A 301 1.81 -6.18 15.28
C GLY A 301 1.50 -4.70 15.57
N VAL A 302 0.60 -4.14 14.77
CA VAL A 302 0.00 -2.81 14.94
C VAL A 302 -1.51 -2.92 14.84
N ALA A 303 -2.23 -2.21 15.72
CA ALA A 303 -3.70 -2.20 15.71
C ALA A 303 -4.25 -0.85 15.24
N ILE A 304 -5.30 -0.93 14.42
CA ILE A 304 -6.16 0.20 14.08
C ILE A 304 -7.60 -0.25 14.32
N GLY A 305 -8.29 0.42 15.25
CA GLY A 305 -9.57 -0.08 15.73
C GLY A 305 -9.40 -1.45 16.39
N ASP A 306 -10.25 -2.40 16.02
CA ASP A 306 -10.22 -3.77 16.55
C ASP A 306 -9.33 -4.73 15.73
N GLU A 307 -8.79 -4.25 14.58
CA GLU A 307 -8.02 -5.07 13.65
C GLU A 307 -6.53 -5.00 13.91
N TRP A 308 -5.86 -6.17 13.86
CA TRP A 308 -4.43 -6.30 14.02
C TRP A 308 -3.75 -6.60 12.68
N TYR A 309 -2.70 -5.84 12.39
CA TYR A 309 -1.90 -5.97 11.18
C TYR A 309 -0.47 -6.36 11.54
N LYS A 310 0.11 -7.27 10.78
CA LYS A 310 1.53 -7.66 10.91
C LYS A 310 2.41 -6.76 10.04
N MET A 311 3.54 -6.33 10.59
CA MET A 311 4.53 -5.58 9.81
C MET A 311 5.34 -6.51 8.93
N ALA A 312 5.66 -6.09 7.70
CA ALA A 312 6.57 -6.81 6.83
C ALA A 312 8.02 -6.68 7.31
N GLY A 313 8.82 -7.72 7.15
CA GLY A 313 10.23 -7.77 7.53
C GLY A 313 10.48 -8.35 8.92
N LYS A 314 11.75 -8.49 9.29
CA LYS A 314 12.20 -8.90 10.64
C LYS A 314 12.63 -7.67 11.44
N LYS A 315 12.70 -7.79 12.76
CA LYS A 315 12.86 -6.74 13.76
C LYS A 315 13.82 -5.58 13.41
N ASP A 316 14.95 -5.85 12.75
CA ASP A 316 15.97 -4.82 12.47
C ASP A 316 15.98 -4.31 11.01
N THR A 317 15.15 -4.90 10.14
CA THR A 317 15.09 -4.58 8.70
C THR A 317 13.68 -4.27 8.21
N MET A 318 12.79 -4.09 9.15
CA MET A 318 11.36 -3.94 8.88
C MET A 318 10.96 -2.60 8.34
N VAL A 319 9.77 -2.60 7.81
CA VAL A 319 8.94 -1.42 7.76
C VAL A 319 8.84 -0.84 9.16
N THR A 320 9.18 0.43 9.31
CA THR A 320 9.12 1.10 10.61
C THR A 320 7.71 1.01 11.17
N ARG A 321 7.58 0.36 12.33
CA ARG A 321 6.31 0.26 13.02
C ARG A 321 5.91 1.62 13.55
N PRO A 322 4.71 2.13 13.25
CA PRO A 322 4.24 3.39 13.80
C PRO A 322 4.00 3.27 15.30
N ASN A 323 4.15 4.37 16.01
CA ASN A 323 3.88 4.44 17.45
C ASN A 323 2.37 4.47 17.72
N THR A 324 1.98 4.00 18.90
CA THR A 324 0.62 4.20 19.41
C THR A 324 0.32 5.70 19.44
N GLY A 325 -0.88 6.06 19.01
CA GLY A 325 -1.31 7.46 18.88
C GLY A 325 -1.03 8.10 17.52
N ALA A 326 -0.17 7.52 16.67
CA ALA A 326 0.09 8.06 15.34
C ALA A 326 -1.10 7.81 14.39
N ASN A 327 -1.46 8.82 13.62
CA ASN A 327 -2.37 8.65 12.48
C ASN A 327 -1.56 8.22 11.27
N VAL A 328 -2.02 7.17 10.61
CA VAL A 328 -1.24 6.54 9.55
C VAL A 328 -2.10 6.13 8.36
N GLU A 329 -1.45 6.09 7.21
CA GLU A 329 -1.85 5.30 6.05
C GLU A 329 -0.88 4.13 5.95
N MET A 330 -1.43 2.92 5.97
CA MET A 330 -0.64 1.69 5.87
C MET A 330 -0.99 0.96 4.58
N VAL A 331 -0.01 0.72 3.73
CA VAL A 331 -0.16 -0.12 2.53
C VAL A 331 0.06 -1.57 2.93
N VAL A 332 -0.97 -2.40 2.71
CA VAL A 332 -0.95 -3.83 3.04
C VAL A 332 -0.80 -4.64 1.76
N VAL A 333 0.18 -5.53 1.73
CA VAL A 333 0.44 -6.44 0.61
C VAL A 333 0.53 -7.87 1.17
N ASN A 334 -0.26 -8.78 0.61
CA ASN A 334 -0.29 -10.18 1.03
C ASN A 334 -0.41 -10.37 2.56
N GLY A 335 -1.24 -9.53 3.20
CA GLY A 335 -1.52 -9.60 4.64
C GLY A 335 -0.49 -8.92 5.55
N TYR A 336 0.52 -8.24 4.99
CA TYR A 336 1.55 -7.53 5.74
C TYR A 336 1.55 -6.04 5.44
N VAL A 337 1.74 -5.22 6.47
CA VAL A 337 2.01 -3.79 6.30
C VAL A 337 3.40 -3.63 5.69
N TYR A 338 3.43 -3.16 4.47
CA TYR A 338 4.65 -3.06 3.67
C TYR A 338 5.20 -1.64 3.58
N TYR A 339 4.36 -0.64 3.69
CA TYR A 339 4.71 0.77 3.76
C TYR A 339 3.79 1.50 4.73
N THR A 340 4.33 2.44 5.47
CA THR A 340 3.55 3.31 6.36
C THR A 340 3.92 4.76 6.09
N ASP A 341 2.91 5.62 6.07
CA ASP A 341 3.07 7.06 6.09
C ASP A 341 2.32 7.62 7.30
N THR A 342 2.90 8.60 7.95
CA THR A 342 2.21 9.29 9.05
C THR A 342 1.37 10.39 8.45
N THR A 343 0.08 10.36 8.72
CA THR A 343 -0.86 11.38 8.27
C THR A 343 -1.19 12.35 9.39
N ALA A 344 -1.75 13.50 9.01
CA ALA A 344 -2.33 14.40 9.99
C ALA A 344 -3.47 13.70 10.76
N GLY A 345 -3.62 14.02 12.03
CA GLY A 345 -4.77 13.62 12.83
C GLY A 345 -6.07 14.20 12.29
N SER A 346 -7.19 13.66 12.77
CA SER A 346 -8.48 14.28 12.49
C SER A 346 -8.56 15.65 13.13
N ILE A 347 -9.13 16.62 12.43
CA ILE A 347 -9.47 17.92 13.04
C ILE A 347 -10.47 17.73 14.18
N ASP A 348 -11.30 16.69 14.09
CA ASP A 348 -12.29 16.33 15.12
C ASP A 348 -11.64 15.91 16.46
N ASP A 349 -10.37 15.51 16.44
CA ASP A 349 -9.58 15.21 17.64
C ASP A 349 -8.87 16.43 18.22
N ILE A 350 -9.10 17.63 17.68
CA ILE A 350 -8.52 18.90 18.15
C ILE A 350 -9.61 19.71 18.83
N ALA A 351 -9.28 20.26 19.99
CA ALA A 351 -10.16 21.16 20.73
C ALA A 351 -9.38 22.36 21.27
N LEU A 352 -10.11 23.40 21.63
CA LEU A 352 -9.57 24.52 22.38
C LEU A 352 -9.81 24.28 23.87
N LEU A 353 -8.72 24.15 24.65
CA LEU A 353 -8.77 24.08 26.10
C LEU A 353 -8.84 25.48 26.66
N VAL A 354 -9.94 25.82 27.33
CA VAL A 354 -10.21 27.17 27.86
C VAL A 354 -9.84 27.26 29.33
N GLU A 355 -10.22 26.28 30.12
CA GLU A 355 -9.99 26.24 31.57
C GLU A 355 -9.73 24.79 32.01
N ALA A 356 -8.97 24.62 33.09
CA ALA A 356 -8.80 23.32 33.75
C ALA A 356 -8.70 23.54 35.28
N ALA A 357 -9.42 22.72 36.03
CA ALA A 357 -9.44 22.79 37.48
C ALA A 357 -9.73 21.40 38.12
N PRO A 358 -9.27 21.17 39.36
CA PRO A 358 -9.67 20.02 40.13
C PRO A 358 -11.13 20.14 40.53
N LYS A 359 -11.90 19.06 40.33
CA LYS A 359 -13.24 18.94 40.89
C LYS A 359 -13.15 18.57 42.35
N GLY A 360 -13.69 19.43 43.22
CA GLY A 360 -13.65 19.21 44.66
C GLY A 360 -14.29 17.85 45.08
N GLY A 361 -13.69 17.19 46.08
CA GLY A 361 -14.19 15.93 46.64
C GLY A 361 -13.09 14.97 47.09
N VAL A 362 -13.48 13.80 47.69
CA VAL A 362 -12.55 12.82 48.24
C VAL A 362 -11.68 12.15 47.16
N ASN A 363 -12.19 12.02 45.94
CA ASN A 363 -11.43 11.57 44.76
C ASN A 363 -11.32 12.76 43.80
N SER A 364 -10.30 13.60 43.98
CA SER A 364 -10.11 14.77 43.17
C SER A 364 -9.96 14.41 41.68
N LYS A 365 -11.07 14.41 40.97
CA LYS A 365 -11.12 14.35 39.52
C LYS A 365 -10.76 15.73 38.96
N TRP A 366 -10.30 15.76 37.71
CA TRP A 366 -10.05 17.01 37.01
C TRP A 366 -11.12 17.25 35.95
N GLU A 367 -11.49 18.47 35.76
CA GLU A 367 -12.43 18.93 34.73
C GLU A 367 -11.79 20.04 33.88
N ALA A 368 -12.19 20.07 32.62
CA ALA A 368 -11.77 21.14 31.71
C ALA A 368 -12.97 21.62 30.90
N ARG A 369 -13.03 22.94 30.70
CA ARG A 369 -13.90 23.55 29.70
C ARG A 369 -13.19 23.51 28.36
N MET A 370 -13.83 22.86 27.39
CA MET A 370 -13.29 22.65 26.05
C MET A 370 -14.29 23.06 24.99
N ILE A 371 -13.78 23.72 23.95
CA ILE A 371 -14.53 24.00 22.72
C ILE A 371 -14.09 22.99 21.66
N PHE A 372 -15.03 22.22 21.15
CA PHE A 372 -14.77 21.17 20.18
C PHE A 372 -14.91 21.66 18.74
N ALA A 373 -14.36 20.91 17.78
CA ALA A 373 -14.38 21.27 16.36
C ALA A 373 -15.80 21.44 15.78
N ASP A 374 -16.78 20.75 16.33
CA ASP A 374 -18.21 20.89 15.97
C ASP A 374 -18.90 22.13 16.58
N GLY A 375 -18.17 22.94 17.36
CA GLY A 375 -18.69 24.12 18.05
C GLY A 375 -19.28 23.84 19.43
N THR A 376 -19.27 22.59 19.90
CA THR A 376 -19.74 22.25 21.24
C THR A 376 -18.83 22.85 22.29
N ASP A 377 -19.39 23.60 23.25
CA ASP A 377 -18.72 24.14 24.44
C ASP A 377 -19.23 23.37 25.66
N LYS A 378 -18.37 22.63 26.33
CA LYS A 378 -18.75 21.83 27.49
C LYS A 378 -17.60 21.59 28.46
N VAL A 379 -17.97 21.34 29.72
CA VAL A 379 -17.05 20.86 30.75
C VAL A 379 -17.00 19.34 30.69
N VAL A 380 -15.81 18.80 30.62
CA VAL A 380 -15.53 17.36 30.54
C VAL A 380 -14.60 16.92 31.64
N GLU A 381 -14.71 15.64 32.08
CA GLU A 381 -13.73 15.03 32.97
C GLU A 381 -12.45 14.73 32.19
N ILE A 382 -11.29 15.11 32.75
CA ILE A 382 -9.99 14.91 32.12
C ILE A 382 -9.05 14.11 33.02
N GLU A 383 -8.08 13.43 32.41
CA GLU A 383 -6.96 12.86 33.14
C GLU A 383 -6.12 13.98 33.79
N LYS A 384 -5.51 13.65 34.94
CA LYS A 384 -4.69 14.59 35.71
C LYS A 384 -3.41 15.02 35.03
N LYS A 385 -2.96 14.26 34.07
CA LYS A 385 -1.68 14.43 33.41
C LYS A 385 -1.86 14.58 31.91
N TRP A 386 -0.97 15.33 31.33
CA TRP A 386 -0.84 15.38 29.88
C TRP A 386 -0.41 14.01 29.34
N ASP A 387 -0.95 13.62 28.19
CA ASP A 387 -0.47 12.48 27.40
C ASP A 387 0.64 12.94 26.43
N ASP A 388 1.52 13.78 26.92
CA ASP A 388 2.77 14.01 26.22
C ASP A 388 3.82 13.04 26.79
N LYS A 389 4.68 12.56 25.94
CA LYS A 389 5.72 11.56 26.28
C LYS A 389 6.78 12.09 27.24
N ASP A 390 6.54 13.26 27.82
CA ASP A 390 7.44 13.99 28.68
C ASP A 390 6.95 13.86 30.13
N ASP A 391 7.23 12.73 30.78
CA ASP A 391 6.99 12.43 32.19
C ASP A 391 5.53 12.49 32.69
N GLY A 392 4.55 12.66 31.81
CA GLY A 392 3.13 12.81 32.21
C GLY A 392 2.97 13.90 33.27
N LYS A 393 3.46 15.11 32.99
CA LYS A 393 3.32 16.25 33.89
C LYS A 393 1.87 16.51 34.22
N ALA A 394 1.62 16.89 35.46
CA ALA A 394 0.29 17.25 35.91
C ALA A 394 -0.22 18.48 35.17
N ILE A 395 -1.48 18.44 34.75
CA ILE A 395 -2.18 19.62 34.27
C ILE A 395 -2.34 20.57 35.43
N ALA A 396 -1.90 21.82 35.25
CA ALA A 396 -2.04 22.83 36.29
C ALA A 396 -3.43 23.49 36.21
N GLU A 397 -3.96 23.86 37.36
CA GLU A 397 -5.19 24.66 37.44
C GLU A 397 -4.98 26.02 36.76
N PHE A 398 -5.88 26.36 35.84
CA PHE A 398 -5.92 27.68 35.24
C PHE A 398 -7.34 28.09 34.86
N HIS A 399 -7.60 29.38 34.95
CA HIS A 399 -8.84 30.00 34.51
C HIS A 399 -8.50 31.17 33.59
N GLU A 400 -9.22 31.29 32.52
CA GLU A 400 -9.03 32.35 31.57
C GLU A 400 -9.18 33.73 32.27
N GLY A 401 -8.21 34.61 32.05
CA GLY A 401 -8.23 35.95 32.59
C GLY A 401 -7.82 36.10 34.05
N ASN A 402 -7.65 35.03 34.82
CA ASN A 402 -7.37 35.06 36.26
C ASN A 402 -5.92 34.82 36.65
N GLY A 403 -4.98 35.26 35.88
CA GLY A 403 -3.57 35.16 36.23
C GLY A 403 -2.72 34.53 35.12
N GLU A 404 -1.49 34.19 35.46
CA GLU A 404 -0.58 33.56 34.52
C GLU A 404 -1.08 32.14 34.17
N ASN A 405 -1.06 31.80 32.90
CA ASN A 405 -1.20 30.41 32.50
C ASN A 405 0.01 29.63 33.04
N PRO A 406 -0.15 28.76 34.03
CA PRO A 406 0.98 28.03 34.63
C PRO A 406 1.71 27.12 33.61
N ASN A 407 1.08 26.81 32.49
CA ASN A 407 1.67 26.08 31.39
C ASN A 407 2.28 26.99 30.31
N ALA A 408 2.21 28.32 30.42
CA ALA A 408 2.72 29.25 29.42
C ALA A 408 4.23 29.14 29.19
N LYS A 409 4.98 28.63 30.16
CA LYS A 409 6.42 28.34 30.01
C LYS A 409 6.70 27.08 29.19
N GLU A 410 5.70 26.25 28.99
CA GLU A 410 5.80 24.98 28.32
C GLU A 410 5.18 25.01 26.91
N THR A 411 4.44 26.05 26.57
CA THR A 411 3.96 26.34 25.23
C THR A 411 4.96 27.23 24.48
N ILE A 412 4.95 27.13 23.15
CA ILE A 412 5.70 28.12 22.35
C ILE A 412 5.18 29.50 22.70
N ASP A 413 6.07 30.38 23.13
CA ASP A 413 5.73 31.76 23.48
C ASP A 413 5.05 32.43 22.29
N THR A 414 3.79 32.82 22.47
CA THR A 414 3.03 33.53 21.44
C THR A 414 3.50 34.97 21.23
N GLY A 415 4.58 35.39 21.90
CA GLY A 415 5.11 36.76 21.86
C GLY A 415 4.24 37.79 22.58
N ASN A 416 3.21 37.34 23.27
CA ASN A 416 2.32 38.21 24.03
C ASN A 416 2.77 38.25 25.49
N SER A 417 3.28 39.40 25.93
CA SER A 417 3.70 39.64 27.32
C SER A 417 2.54 39.74 28.32
N SER A 418 1.34 39.32 27.92
CA SER A 418 0.17 39.30 28.81
C SER A 418 0.35 38.21 29.86
N THR A 419 0.28 38.58 31.12
CA THR A 419 0.33 37.70 32.29
C THR A 419 -0.95 36.85 32.47
N LYS A 420 -1.91 36.96 31.57
CA LYS A 420 -3.20 36.27 31.68
C LYS A 420 -3.15 34.91 30.98
N ALA A 421 -3.81 33.93 31.60
CA ALA A 421 -4.02 32.63 31.02
C ALA A 421 -4.67 32.72 29.62
N GLN A 422 -4.12 32.03 28.66
CA GLN A 422 -4.64 31.97 27.31
C GLN A 422 -5.16 30.57 27.01
N PRO A 423 -6.25 30.43 26.25
CA PRO A 423 -6.68 29.14 25.72
C PRO A 423 -5.58 28.52 24.85
N MET A 424 -5.55 27.21 24.83
CA MET A 424 -4.57 26.46 24.03
C MET A 424 -5.22 25.39 23.17
N LEU A 425 -4.65 25.15 21.98
CA LEU A 425 -5.02 24.02 21.15
C LEU A 425 -4.46 22.74 21.77
N VAL A 426 -5.32 21.73 21.91
CA VAL A 426 -4.96 20.40 22.38
C VAL A 426 -5.52 19.35 21.41
N SER A 427 -4.84 18.23 21.28
CA SER A 427 -5.48 17.01 20.79
C SER A 427 -5.97 16.18 21.97
N TYR A 428 -6.97 15.34 21.74
CA TYR A 428 -7.57 14.54 22.81
C TYR A 428 -7.95 13.14 22.38
N GLU A 429 -8.01 12.24 23.36
CA GLU A 429 -8.59 10.92 23.24
C GLU A 429 -9.66 10.73 24.31
N VAL A 430 -10.65 9.90 24.03
CA VAL A 430 -11.74 9.64 24.98
C VAL A 430 -11.80 8.16 25.31
N SER A 431 -11.76 7.82 26.60
CA SER A 431 -11.98 6.46 27.09
C SER A 431 -12.91 6.52 28.30
N LYS A 432 -14.05 5.83 28.23
CA LYS A 432 -15.04 5.78 29.33
C LYS A 432 -15.45 7.18 29.81
N ASP A 433 -15.70 8.09 28.89
CA ASP A 433 -16.07 9.50 29.13
C ASP A 433 -15.00 10.35 29.81
N VAL A 434 -13.78 9.86 29.97
CA VAL A 434 -12.62 10.62 30.45
C VAL A 434 -11.74 11.01 29.26
N TYR A 435 -11.37 12.28 29.20
CA TYR A 435 -10.54 12.84 28.12
C TYR A 435 -9.08 12.86 28.55
N THR A 436 -8.22 12.33 27.72
CA THR A 436 -6.77 12.44 27.84
C THR A 436 -6.29 13.51 26.86
N LEU A 437 -5.58 14.52 27.36
CA LEU A 437 -5.19 15.71 26.59
C LEU A 437 -3.70 15.68 26.25
N THR A 438 -3.38 16.02 25.00
CA THR A 438 -2.01 16.23 24.52
C THR A 438 -1.83 17.69 24.09
N ARG A 439 -0.77 18.34 24.55
CA ARG A 439 -0.45 19.74 24.21
C ARG A 439 0.09 19.81 22.78
N LEU A 440 -0.54 20.60 21.95
CA LEU A 440 0.01 20.93 20.63
C LEU A 440 1.07 22.04 20.75
N GLY A 441 2.12 21.94 19.94
CA GLY A 441 3.23 22.88 19.97
C GLY A 441 4.23 22.66 21.10
N PHE A 442 4.07 21.60 21.88
CA PHE A 442 4.99 21.28 22.96
C PHE A 442 6.19 20.47 22.44
N LYS A 443 7.37 20.83 22.93
CA LYS A 443 8.60 20.12 22.58
C LYS A 443 8.85 19.00 23.57
N ASN A 444 8.88 17.77 23.10
CA ASN A 444 9.25 16.64 23.93
C ASN A 444 10.73 16.72 24.32
N THR A 445 11.02 16.87 25.61
CA THR A 445 12.39 17.05 26.13
C THR A 445 13.03 15.76 26.62
N ASP A 446 12.28 14.67 26.76
CA ASP A 446 12.80 13.39 27.26
C ASP A 446 13.58 12.59 26.21
N ASP A 447 13.28 12.78 24.96
CA ASP A 447 14.12 12.26 23.88
C ASP A 447 15.26 13.25 23.61
N LYS A 448 16.44 12.96 24.08
CA LYS A 448 17.64 13.79 23.88
C LYS A 448 17.97 14.08 22.41
N ASN A 449 17.31 13.37 21.49
CA ASN A 449 17.37 13.55 20.05
C ASN A 449 16.07 14.12 19.46
N ALA A 450 15.00 14.29 20.25
CA ALA A 450 13.73 14.81 19.73
C ALA A 450 13.80 16.34 19.67
N THR A 451 13.94 16.81 18.45
CA THR A 451 13.74 18.24 18.12
C THR A 451 12.29 18.52 17.69
N LYS A 452 11.42 17.53 17.71
CA LYS A 452 10.10 17.60 17.09
C LYS A 452 9.04 18.06 18.08
N ILE A 453 8.30 19.09 17.69
CA ILE A 453 7.13 19.61 18.39
C ILE A 453 5.92 18.71 18.05
N ASP A 454 5.02 18.50 19.01
CA ASP A 454 3.77 17.80 18.74
C ASP A 454 2.85 18.67 17.89
N THR A 455 2.52 18.18 16.73
CA THR A 455 1.67 18.87 15.74
C THR A 455 0.41 18.08 15.41
N ASN A 456 0.11 17.00 16.15
CA ASN A 456 -0.94 16.03 15.79
C ASN A 456 -0.79 15.50 14.37
N GLY A 457 0.46 15.31 13.90
CA GLY A 457 0.75 14.80 12.56
C GLY A 457 0.67 15.82 11.42
N TYR A 458 0.33 17.07 11.69
CA TYR A 458 0.43 18.16 10.71
C TYR A 458 1.90 18.58 10.50
N ASP A 459 2.19 19.28 9.39
CA ASP A 459 3.58 19.66 9.07
C ASP A 459 4.19 20.61 10.09
N GLU A 460 3.39 21.56 10.60
CA GLU A 460 3.86 22.61 11.52
C GLU A 460 2.83 22.92 12.60
N TYR A 461 3.33 23.29 13.79
CA TYR A 461 2.61 24.11 14.75
C TYR A 461 3.15 25.53 14.69
N VAL A 462 2.27 26.52 14.58
CA VAL A 462 2.65 27.90 14.42
C VAL A 462 2.00 28.77 15.49
N THR A 463 2.72 29.82 15.91
CA THR A 463 2.21 30.83 16.80
C THR A 463 2.43 32.20 16.21
N ALA A 464 1.57 33.14 16.57
CA ALA A 464 1.70 34.50 16.11
C ALA A 464 1.16 35.50 17.15
N GLY A 465 1.88 36.58 17.36
CA GLY A 465 1.49 37.67 18.21
C GLY A 465 1.60 39.04 17.48
N SER A 466 0.82 40.01 17.89
CA SER A 466 0.79 41.36 17.28
C SER A 466 0.55 41.31 15.76
N ILE A 467 -0.47 40.63 15.37
CA ILE A 467 -0.75 40.25 14.00
C ILE A 467 -2.14 40.72 13.55
N LYS A 468 -2.34 40.71 12.25
CA LYS A 468 -3.60 41.05 11.60
C LYS A 468 -4.15 39.83 10.86
N THR A 469 -5.46 39.62 10.90
CA THR A 469 -6.15 38.75 9.97
C THR A 469 -6.82 39.58 8.88
N ASP A 470 -6.51 39.24 7.61
CA ASP A 470 -7.07 39.89 6.43
C ASP A 470 -6.85 38.91 5.26
N GLY A 471 -7.82 38.04 4.99
CA GLY A 471 -7.72 36.91 4.06
C GLY A 471 -6.78 35.80 4.51
N SER A 472 -5.90 36.09 5.45
CA SER A 472 -4.91 35.18 6.03
C SER A 472 -4.39 35.82 7.35
N ILE A 473 -3.69 35.05 8.17
CA ILE A 473 -2.95 35.57 9.31
C ILE A 473 -1.66 36.20 8.79
N LYS A 474 -1.49 37.51 8.98
CA LYS A 474 -0.36 38.30 8.49
C LYS A 474 0.44 38.89 9.65
N GLY A 475 1.75 38.92 9.52
CA GLY A 475 2.68 39.51 10.51
C GLY A 475 3.86 38.58 10.75
N THR A 476 4.37 38.53 11.96
CA THR A 476 5.41 37.56 12.32
C THR A 476 4.78 36.29 12.81
N VAL A 477 4.77 35.27 11.96
CA VAL A 477 4.27 33.93 12.27
C VAL A 477 5.48 33.03 12.51
N THR A 478 5.60 32.45 13.69
CA THR A 478 6.74 31.65 14.12
C THR A 478 6.43 30.17 13.89
N LEU A 479 7.31 29.48 13.19
CA LEU A 479 7.25 28.05 12.94
C LEU A 479 7.91 27.23 14.06
N SER A 480 7.75 25.93 14.04
CA SER A 480 8.29 24.98 15.01
C SER A 480 9.82 25.05 15.16
N ASP A 481 10.54 25.39 14.09
CA ASP A 481 11.99 25.54 14.07
C ASP A 481 12.48 26.94 14.48
N ALA A 482 11.58 27.77 14.99
CA ALA A 482 11.79 29.17 15.32
C ALA A 482 12.05 30.11 14.13
N SER A 483 11.97 29.64 12.90
CA SER A 483 11.93 30.49 11.72
C SER A 483 10.61 31.26 11.64
N THR A 484 10.58 32.31 10.85
CA THR A 484 9.39 33.15 10.72
C THR A 484 8.93 33.27 9.28
N ILE A 485 7.61 33.31 9.13
CA ILE A 485 6.94 33.59 7.86
C ILE A 485 6.05 34.83 8.02
N SER A 486 5.77 35.52 6.93
CA SER A 486 4.95 36.74 6.96
C SER A 486 3.45 36.45 6.82
N ARG A 487 3.07 35.23 6.49
CA ARG A 487 1.68 34.89 6.19
C ARG A 487 1.38 33.41 6.40
N LEU A 488 0.24 33.15 7.07
CA LEU A 488 -0.36 31.82 7.19
C LEU A 488 -1.77 31.88 6.60
N TYR A 489 -2.06 31.06 5.59
CA TYR A 489 -3.38 30.99 4.99
C TYR A 489 -4.31 30.10 5.83
N TYR A 490 -5.61 30.32 5.73
CA TYR A 490 -6.60 29.38 6.25
C TYR A 490 -6.90 28.31 5.21
N GLU A 491 -6.90 27.05 5.63
CA GLU A 491 -7.53 26.00 4.82
C GLU A 491 -9.05 26.25 4.78
N ALA A 492 -9.65 26.26 3.58
CA ALA A 492 -11.04 26.68 3.43
C ALA A 492 -12.03 25.85 4.28
N THR A 493 -11.76 24.55 4.38
CA THR A 493 -12.54 23.58 5.19
C THR A 493 -11.98 23.38 6.59
N GLY A 494 -10.89 24.08 6.94
CA GLY A 494 -10.26 24.03 8.26
C GLY A 494 -11.17 24.55 9.36
N VAL A 495 -10.85 24.22 10.60
CA VAL A 495 -11.58 24.63 11.80
C VAL A 495 -10.87 25.80 12.44
N VAL A 496 -11.60 26.87 12.72
CA VAL A 496 -11.06 28.06 13.40
C VAL A 496 -11.86 28.35 14.65
N PHE A 497 -11.20 28.21 15.80
CA PHE A 497 -11.71 28.61 17.10
C PHE A 497 -11.50 30.10 17.24
N VAL A 498 -12.56 30.87 17.38
CA VAL A 498 -12.52 32.32 17.45
C VAL A 498 -12.94 32.75 18.82
N LYS A 499 -12.03 33.47 19.53
CA LYS A 499 -12.39 34.21 20.71
C LYS A 499 -12.82 35.62 20.28
N SER A 500 -14.06 35.99 20.55
CA SER A 500 -14.56 37.32 20.39
C SER A 500 -14.40 38.09 21.71
N LYS A 501 -14.54 39.39 21.63
CA LYS A 501 -14.36 40.40 22.67
C LYS A 501 -14.70 39.93 24.10
N ALA A 502 -13.75 40.07 25.03
CA ALA A 502 -14.08 40.15 26.44
C ALA A 502 -14.66 41.56 26.71
N GLU A 503 -15.82 41.65 27.32
CA GLU A 503 -16.37 42.93 27.73
C GLU A 503 -15.48 43.58 28.81
N ALA A 504 -15.51 44.90 28.88
CA ALA A 504 -14.64 45.68 29.78
C ALA A 504 -14.81 45.36 31.28
N ASN A 505 -15.76 44.52 31.62
CA ASN A 505 -16.13 44.12 32.98
C ASN A 505 -15.50 42.79 33.45
N GLY A 506 -14.62 42.17 32.65
CA GLY A 506 -13.95 40.93 33.03
C GLY A 506 -14.75 39.64 32.76
N ASP A 507 -15.85 39.74 32.03
CA ASP A 507 -16.58 38.54 31.56
C ASP A 507 -15.75 37.76 30.54
N ASP A 508 -15.79 36.45 30.63
CA ASP A 508 -15.14 35.54 29.69
C ASP A 508 -15.60 35.84 28.26
N GLY A 509 -14.65 35.96 27.35
CA GLY A 509 -14.97 36.18 25.94
C GLY A 509 -15.84 35.07 25.36
N ASP A 510 -16.70 35.42 24.43
CA ASP A 510 -17.49 34.46 23.68
C ASP A 510 -16.59 33.67 22.72
N TYR A 511 -16.78 32.37 22.71
CA TYR A 511 -16.11 31.45 21.77
C TYR A 511 -17.08 31.01 20.68
N LYS A 512 -16.59 30.94 19.48
CA LYS A 512 -17.29 30.31 18.36
C LYS A 512 -16.34 29.55 17.47
N VAL A 513 -16.85 28.56 16.77
CA VAL A 513 -16.13 27.79 15.77
C VAL A 513 -16.65 28.16 14.40
N VAL A 514 -15.73 28.47 13.49
CA VAL A 514 -16.04 28.80 12.10
C VAL A 514 -15.13 28.01 11.15
N THR A 515 -15.50 27.98 9.87
CA THR A 515 -14.60 27.42 8.84
C THR A 515 -13.49 28.40 8.49
N GLY A 516 -12.38 27.90 7.96
CA GLY A 516 -11.29 28.74 7.47
C GLY A 516 -11.76 29.70 6.37
N LYS A 517 -12.74 29.30 5.55
CA LYS A 517 -13.39 30.18 4.56
C LYS A 517 -14.07 31.38 5.24
N THR A 518 -14.78 31.15 6.34
CA THR A 518 -15.41 32.24 7.12
C THR A 518 -14.34 33.12 7.79
N ALA A 519 -13.31 32.49 8.41
CA ALA A 519 -12.23 33.21 9.07
C ALA A 519 -11.44 34.10 8.10
N SER A 520 -11.28 33.69 6.85
CA SER A 520 -10.63 34.52 5.81
C SER A 520 -11.36 35.82 5.50
N GLY A 521 -12.63 35.93 5.86
CA GLY A 521 -13.44 37.16 5.73
C GLY A 521 -13.23 38.17 6.85
N TYR A 522 -12.49 37.83 7.92
CA TYR A 522 -12.21 38.79 8.98
C TYR A 522 -11.10 39.79 8.56
N ASP A 523 -11.28 41.04 8.92
CA ASP A 523 -10.27 42.11 8.80
C ASP A 523 -10.09 42.78 10.15
N ARG A 524 -9.15 42.26 10.97
CA ARG A 524 -8.94 42.72 12.35
C ARG A 524 -7.51 42.49 12.82
N THR A 525 -7.08 43.29 13.77
CA THR A 525 -5.88 43.00 14.54
C THR A 525 -6.17 41.87 15.51
N LEU A 526 -5.28 40.88 15.55
CA LEU A 526 -5.35 39.77 16.47
C LEU A 526 -4.49 40.02 17.70
N ARG A 527 -4.96 39.60 18.86
CA ARG A 527 -4.19 39.61 20.10
C ARG A 527 -3.25 38.40 20.14
N ALA A 528 -3.71 37.25 19.68
CA ALA A 528 -2.95 36.01 19.57
C ALA A 528 -3.51 35.13 18.48
N ALA A 529 -2.68 34.26 17.94
CA ALA A 529 -3.08 33.14 17.09
C ALA A 529 -2.13 31.96 17.28
N ALA A 530 -2.70 30.75 17.17
CA ALA A 530 -1.96 29.50 17.09
C ALA A 530 -2.66 28.57 16.10
N ALA A 531 -1.90 27.73 15.43
CA ALA A 531 -2.49 26.81 14.47
C ALA A 531 -1.61 25.57 14.26
N VAL A 532 -2.25 24.47 13.84
CA VAL A 532 -1.57 23.40 13.13
C VAL A 532 -1.78 23.60 11.63
N ALA A 533 -0.73 23.44 10.84
CA ALA A 533 -0.72 23.80 9.43
C ALA A 533 -0.04 22.75 8.57
N ASN A 534 -0.50 22.63 7.33
CA ASN A 534 0.17 21.87 6.28
C ASN A 534 0.86 22.82 5.30
N LYS A 535 2.00 22.34 4.79
CA LYS A 535 2.76 23.03 3.76
C LYS A 535 2.29 22.61 2.37
N SER A 536 2.03 23.57 1.50
CA SER A 536 1.76 23.33 0.09
C SER A 536 2.62 24.29 -0.75
N GLY A 537 3.58 23.74 -1.48
CA GLY A 537 4.60 24.55 -2.15
C GLY A 537 5.40 25.39 -1.15
N ASN A 538 5.37 26.71 -1.32
CA ASN A 538 6.04 27.66 -0.41
C ASN A 538 5.10 28.30 0.62
N SER A 539 3.86 27.83 0.70
CA SER A 539 2.84 28.40 1.58
C SER A 539 2.38 27.40 2.63
N TYR A 540 1.92 27.93 3.77
CA TYR A 540 1.35 27.13 4.86
C TYR A 540 -0.13 27.43 5.00
N TYR A 541 -0.93 26.39 5.25
CA TYR A 541 -2.38 26.44 5.37
C TYR A 541 -2.81 25.85 6.72
N ALA A 542 -3.43 26.69 7.55
CA ALA A 542 -3.94 26.30 8.85
C ALA A 542 -5.12 25.33 8.71
N GLN A 543 -4.96 24.14 9.24
CA GLN A 543 -5.99 23.10 9.25
C GLN A 543 -6.91 23.26 10.47
N ALA A 544 -6.34 23.56 11.63
CA ALA A 544 -7.04 24.02 12.81
C ALA A 544 -6.30 25.22 13.39
N ALA A 545 -7.02 26.27 13.75
CA ALA A 545 -6.44 27.48 14.28
C ALA A 545 -7.25 28.01 15.47
N PHE A 546 -6.57 28.68 16.40
CA PHE A 546 -7.15 29.57 17.38
C PHE A 546 -6.78 31.01 17.03
N ILE A 547 -7.76 31.91 17.02
CA ILE A 547 -7.55 33.34 16.86
C ILE A 547 -8.28 34.14 17.96
N ASP A 548 -7.55 35.06 18.59
CA ASP A 548 -8.12 36.02 19.54
C ASP A 548 -8.27 37.37 18.84
N LEU A 549 -9.51 37.77 18.60
CA LEU A 549 -9.85 39.02 17.90
C LEU A 549 -9.63 40.27 18.76
N GLY A 550 -9.27 40.13 20.03
CA GLY A 550 -9.04 41.24 20.93
C GLY A 550 -10.28 42.09 21.20
N MET A 551 -10.08 43.22 21.90
CA MET A 551 -11.14 44.21 22.10
C MET A 551 -11.31 45.03 20.82
N GLU A 552 -12.54 45.41 20.47
CA GLU A 552 -12.76 46.49 19.51
C GLU A 552 -12.12 47.77 20.06
N SER A 553 -11.30 48.42 19.25
CA SER A 553 -10.92 49.80 19.58
C SER A 553 -12.22 50.59 19.64
N THR A 554 -12.55 51.12 20.81
CA THR A 554 -13.55 52.18 20.94
C THR A 554 -13.03 53.36 20.13
N GLY A 555 -13.48 53.46 18.88
CA GLY A 555 -13.23 54.60 18.02
C GLY A 555 -14.06 55.75 18.44
#